data_39ce856d1d9a884e773620bdabfd66d4
#
_entry.id   39ce856d1d9a884e773620bdabfd66d4
#
_cell.length_a   1.000
_cell.length_b   1.000
_cell.length_c   1.000
_cell.angle_alpha   90.00
_cell.angle_beta   90.00
_cell.angle_gamma   90.00
#
_symmetry.space_group_name_H-M   'P 1'
#
loop_
_entity.id
_entity.type
_entity.pdbx_description
1 polymer ?
#
loop_
_entity_poly.entity_id
_entity_poly.type
_entity_poly.pdbx_seq_one_letter_code
_entity_poly.pdbx_strand_id
1 'polypeptide(L)'
;MRKFAMWLLRIGALLLGVFVLSFLSGCWNWFVEKQVFFPDTTIEQTPADFDLPFEDIWFTSSDSVRLHGWLIPASPSNHIFLFCHGNAGNISHRLDNVRLLHQRGISVFIFDYRGYGRSHGRISEKGFYLDSEAAYQVARKWADEHKAKLVVFGRSLGGIAATHVGATQHCNGLILESTFTNMGAMAGAHYPLPFAERILKHRLNAVGEIGGVHVPVLFFHGDNDKIVPISLGRALYEEAQNPKEFVVIPGAGHNDTFYVAGKDYFDKIEDFFSRL
;
A
#
# COMPACT_ATOMS: atom_id res chain seq x y z
N MET A 1 -3.06 47.86 -35.49
CA MET A 1 -2.71 47.96 -34.08
C MET A 1 -3.76 47.40 -33.12
N ARG A 2 -5.05 47.78 -33.16
CA ARG A 2 -6.10 47.28 -32.26
C ARG A 2 -6.32 45.75 -32.30
N LYS A 3 -6.30 45.10 -33.47
CA LYS A 3 -6.47 43.64 -33.58
C LYS A 3 -5.31 42.86 -32.98
N PHE A 4 -4.08 43.36 -33.11
CA PHE A 4 -2.89 42.75 -32.51
C PHE A 4 -2.89 42.87 -30.97
N ALA A 5 -3.28 44.03 -30.44
CA ALA A 5 -3.43 44.22 -29.00
C ALA A 5 -4.51 43.31 -28.38
N MET A 6 -5.66 43.14 -29.06
CA MET A 6 -6.71 42.20 -28.60
C MET A 6 -6.25 40.74 -28.67
N TRP A 7 -5.42 40.36 -29.63
CA TRP A 7 -4.86 39.02 -29.73
C TRP A 7 -3.90 38.73 -28.57
N LEU A 8 -3.02 39.69 -28.23
CA LEU A 8 -2.12 39.59 -27.08
C LEU A 8 -2.88 39.50 -25.73
N LEU A 9 -3.95 40.27 -25.56
CA LEU A 9 -4.82 40.18 -24.36
C LEU A 9 -5.51 38.81 -24.24
N ARG A 10 -5.98 38.23 -25.34
CA ARG A 10 -6.58 36.88 -25.33
C ARG A 10 -5.55 35.79 -24.96
N ILE A 11 -4.32 35.87 -25.49
CA ILE A 11 -3.26 34.94 -25.12
C ILE A 11 -2.88 35.13 -23.65
N GLY A 12 -2.73 36.34 -23.17
CA GLY A 12 -2.47 36.62 -21.78
C GLY A 12 -3.53 36.05 -20.82
N ALA A 13 -4.82 36.24 -21.19
CA ALA A 13 -5.93 35.67 -20.43
C ALA A 13 -5.95 34.13 -20.45
N LEU A 14 -5.62 33.51 -21.59
CA LEU A 14 -5.50 32.06 -21.72
C LEU A 14 -4.35 31.51 -20.85
N LEU A 15 -3.17 32.13 -20.92
CA LEU A 15 -2.01 31.74 -20.13
C LEU A 15 -2.25 31.92 -18.63
N LEU A 16 -2.91 33.01 -18.24
CA LEU A 16 -3.31 33.23 -16.85
C LEU A 16 -4.32 32.16 -16.41
N GLY A 17 -5.30 31.82 -17.24
CA GLY A 17 -6.27 30.76 -16.98
C GLY A 17 -5.60 29.39 -16.79
N VAL A 18 -4.66 29.03 -17.66
CA VAL A 18 -3.86 27.79 -17.54
C VAL A 18 -3.02 27.79 -16.27
N PHE A 19 -2.37 28.92 -15.95
CA PHE A 19 -1.59 29.06 -14.71
C PHE A 19 -2.47 28.90 -13.46
N VAL A 20 -3.61 29.57 -13.41
CA VAL A 20 -4.55 29.46 -12.29
C VAL A 20 -5.08 28.03 -12.14
N LEU A 21 -5.47 27.38 -13.24
CA LEU A 21 -5.91 25.99 -13.22
C LEU A 21 -4.80 25.04 -12.74
N SER A 22 -3.57 25.22 -13.20
CA SER A 22 -2.42 24.43 -12.75
C SER A 22 -2.13 24.65 -11.27
N PHE A 23 -2.19 25.89 -10.80
CA PHE A 23 -2.02 26.23 -9.37
C PHE A 23 -3.13 25.62 -8.52
N LEU A 24 -4.39 25.77 -8.93
CA LEU A 24 -5.53 25.19 -8.22
C LEU A 24 -5.48 23.66 -8.18
N SER A 25 -5.04 23.00 -9.25
CA SER A 25 -4.86 21.54 -9.27
C SER A 25 -3.76 21.09 -8.32
N GLY A 26 -2.66 21.82 -8.23
CA GLY A 26 -1.59 21.56 -7.27
C GLY A 26 -2.04 21.70 -5.82
N CYS A 27 -2.76 22.78 -5.51
CA CYS A 27 -3.35 23.00 -4.19
C CYS A 27 -4.39 21.93 -3.83
N TRP A 28 -5.20 21.51 -4.81
CA TRP A 28 -6.18 20.45 -4.63
C TRP A 28 -5.51 19.11 -4.31
N ASN A 29 -4.49 18.71 -5.08
CA ASN A 29 -3.75 17.48 -4.82
C ASN A 29 -3.13 17.49 -3.42
N TRP A 30 -2.45 18.58 -3.06
CA TRP A 30 -1.88 18.76 -1.73
C TRP A 30 -2.91 18.67 -0.61
N PHE A 31 -4.09 19.26 -0.81
CA PHE A 31 -5.17 19.19 0.17
C PHE A 31 -5.67 17.76 0.34
N VAL A 32 -5.94 17.04 -0.75
CA VAL A 32 -6.37 15.63 -0.72
C VAL A 32 -5.32 14.75 -0.04
N GLU A 33 -4.05 14.90 -0.41
CA GLU A 33 -2.96 14.10 0.18
C GLU A 33 -2.85 14.29 1.69
N LYS A 34 -3.04 15.49 2.18
CA LYS A 34 -3.08 15.77 3.64
C LYS A 34 -4.27 15.14 4.37
N GLN A 35 -5.37 14.88 3.68
CA GLN A 35 -6.53 14.21 4.26
C GLN A 35 -6.43 12.68 4.18
N VAL A 36 -5.54 12.17 3.34
CA VAL A 36 -5.40 10.74 3.05
C VAL A 36 -4.25 10.12 3.82
N PHE A 37 -3.09 10.78 3.88
CA PHE A 37 -1.88 10.22 4.47
C PHE A 37 -1.61 10.80 5.87
N PHE A 38 -1.38 9.92 6.85
CA PHE A 38 -1.13 10.29 8.24
C PHE A 38 0.23 9.74 8.72
N PRO A 39 1.35 10.28 8.19
CA PRO A 39 2.68 9.82 8.55
C PRO A 39 3.04 10.21 9.99
N ASP A 40 3.72 9.29 10.68
CA ASP A 40 4.44 9.56 11.92
C ASP A 40 5.92 9.28 11.68
N THR A 41 6.78 10.21 12.09
CA THR A 41 8.24 10.10 11.94
C THR A 41 8.94 9.53 13.19
N THR A 42 8.20 9.33 14.27
CA THR A 42 8.75 8.79 15.53
C THR A 42 8.82 7.28 15.45
N ILE A 43 10.02 6.72 15.54
CA ILE A 43 10.22 5.28 15.70
C ILE A 43 10.10 4.97 17.20
N GLU A 44 9.02 4.31 17.59
CA GLU A 44 8.74 3.99 18.99
C GLU A 44 9.49 2.72 19.44
N GLN A 45 9.60 1.74 18.55
CA GLN A 45 10.21 0.44 18.80
C GLN A 45 10.98 -0.02 17.55
N THR A 46 11.91 -0.95 17.75
CA THR A 46 12.67 -1.59 16.68
C THR A 46 12.48 -3.11 16.74
N PRO A 47 12.85 -3.87 15.71
CA PRO A 47 12.80 -5.32 15.77
C PRO A 47 13.65 -5.92 16.94
N ALA A 48 14.69 -5.21 17.39
CA ALA A 48 15.49 -5.65 18.54
C ALA A 48 14.69 -5.71 19.85
N ASP A 49 13.68 -4.84 20.02
CA ASP A 49 12.80 -4.83 21.18
C ASP A 49 11.90 -6.07 21.25
N PHE A 50 11.87 -6.85 20.17
CA PHE A 50 11.12 -8.10 20.02
C PHE A 50 12.05 -9.32 19.83
N ASP A 51 13.34 -9.18 20.10
CA ASP A 51 14.37 -10.22 19.88
C ASP A 51 14.41 -10.74 18.42
N LEU A 52 14.04 -9.90 17.45
CA LEU A 52 14.05 -10.26 16.03
C LEU A 52 15.40 -9.87 15.41
N PRO A 53 16.03 -10.79 14.64
CA PRO A 53 17.17 -10.42 13.80
C PRO A 53 16.70 -9.45 12.72
N PHE A 54 17.45 -8.38 12.47
CA PHE A 54 17.10 -7.44 11.43
C PHE A 54 18.30 -6.67 10.89
N GLU A 55 18.10 -6.09 9.71
CA GLU A 55 19.01 -5.15 9.06
C GLU A 55 18.26 -3.85 8.74
N ASP A 56 18.87 -2.70 9.08
CA ASP A 56 18.43 -1.40 8.60
C ASP A 56 18.80 -1.27 7.12
N ILE A 57 17.81 -1.20 6.26
CA ILE A 57 18.01 -1.07 4.81
C ILE A 57 17.68 0.35 4.36
N TRP A 58 18.66 1.01 3.76
CA TRP A 58 18.47 2.27 3.08
C TRP A 58 18.52 2.06 1.57
N PHE A 59 17.51 2.58 0.88
CA PHE A 59 17.39 2.46 -0.57
C PHE A 59 16.81 3.76 -1.16
N THR A 60 16.77 3.85 -2.48
CA THR A 60 16.39 5.11 -3.14
C THR A 60 15.34 4.83 -4.21
N SER A 61 14.27 5.61 -4.20
CA SER A 61 13.24 5.57 -5.24
C SER A 61 13.76 6.15 -6.57
N SER A 62 13.07 5.88 -7.66
CA SER A 62 13.46 6.33 -9.00
C SER A 62 13.53 7.85 -9.15
N ASP A 63 12.85 8.61 -8.31
CA ASP A 63 12.91 10.07 -8.22
C ASP A 63 13.89 10.57 -7.13
N SER A 64 14.83 9.71 -6.73
CA SER A 64 15.98 10.03 -5.84
C SER A 64 15.60 10.33 -4.39
N VAL A 65 14.43 9.91 -3.92
CA VAL A 65 14.06 10.00 -2.50
C VAL A 65 14.67 8.83 -1.73
N ARG A 66 15.39 9.13 -0.63
CA ARG A 66 16.01 8.13 0.23
C ARG A 66 14.97 7.56 1.19
N LEU A 67 14.81 6.24 1.17
CA LEU A 67 13.82 5.48 1.93
C LEU A 67 14.50 4.55 2.92
N HIS A 68 13.77 4.18 3.96
CA HIS A 68 14.22 3.29 5.03
C HIS A 68 13.26 2.13 5.20
N GLY A 69 13.79 0.97 5.55
CA GLY A 69 13.02 -0.22 5.93
C GLY A 69 13.84 -1.17 6.78
N TRP A 70 13.19 -2.20 7.26
CA TRP A 70 13.80 -3.31 7.98
C TRP A 70 13.66 -4.60 7.20
N LEU A 71 14.77 -5.27 7.00
CA LEU A 71 14.80 -6.65 6.55
C LEU A 71 14.91 -7.56 7.77
N ILE A 72 13.91 -8.39 8.00
CA ILE A 72 13.82 -9.33 9.12
C ILE A 72 13.87 -10.75 8.55
N PRO A 73 15.06 -11.38 8.49
CA PRO A 73 15.21 -12.71 7.92
C PRO A 73 14.73 -13.76 8.92
N ALA A 74 13.95 -14.75 8.45
CA ALA A 74 13.67 -15.98 9.18
C ALA A 74 14.56 -17.13 8.68
N SER A 75 14.85 -18.12 9.52
CA SER A 75 15.66 -19.28 9.13
C SER A 75 15.10 -20.57 9.77
N PRO A 76 14.78 -21.61 8.96
CA PRO A 76 14.79 -21.60 7.49
C PRO A 76 13.61 -20.80 6.93
N SER A 77 13.78 -20.16 5.76
CA SER A 77 12.70 -19.44 5.08
C SER A 77 12.76 -19.65 3.58
N ASN A 78 11.64 -20.08 2.99
CA ASN A 78 11.44 -20.21 1.56
C ASN A 78 10.58 -19.08 0.99
N HIS A 79 10.15 -18.12 1.84
CA HIS A 79 9.27 -17.03 1.47
C HIS A 79 9.74 -15.72 2.10
N ILE A 80 9.61 -14.65 1.34
CA ILE A 80 9.76 -13.30 1.87
C ILE A 80 8.50 -12.48 1.56
N PHE A 81 8.02 -11.76 2.56
CA PHE A 81 7.00 -10.74 2.37
C PHE A 81 7.63 -9.38 2.08
N LEU A 82 7.22 -8.76 0.97
CA LEU A 82 7.27 -7.31 0.86
C LEU A 82 6.05 -6.76 1.58
N PHE A 83 6.22 -6.19 2.76
CA PHE A 83 5.11 -5.71 3.58
C PHE A 83 4.85 -4.22 3.34
N CYS A 84 3.80 -3.92 2.57
CA CYS A 84 3.25 -2.60 2.35
C CYS A 84 2.29 -2.26 3.49
N HIS A 85 2.71 -1.38 4.42
CA HIS A 85 1.94 -1.08 5.62
C HIS A 85 0.75 -0.14 5.37
N GLY A 86 -0.20 -0.12 6.32
CA GLY A 86 -1.38 0.75 6.29
C GLY A 86 -1.04 2.21 6.60
N ASN A 87 -2.05 3.07 6.52
CA ASN A 87 -1.91 4.52 6.48
C ASN A 87 -1.22 5.13 7.71
N ALA A 88 -1.81 5.04 8.90
CA ALA A 88 -1.34 5.78 10.08
C ALA A 88 -0.07 5.18 10.70
N GLY A 89 0.77 6.03 11.30
CA GLY A 89 1.98 5.63 11.99
C GLY A 89 3.16 5.37 11.05
N ASN A 90 3.98 4.36 11.35
CA ASN A 90 5.15 3.93 10.56
C ASN A 90 5.42 2.43 10.81
N ILE A 91 6.55 1.90 10.33
CA ILE A 91 6.89 0.48 10.46
C ILE A 91 7.05 0.00 11.90
N SER A 92 7.39 0.87 12.85
CA SER A 92 7.53 0.48 14.27
C SER A 92 6.21 0.02 14.89
N HIS A 93 5.07 0.51 14.38
CA HIS A 93 3.74 0.12 14.83
C HIS A 93 3.24 -1.21 14.22
N ARG A 94 4.06 -1.91 13.45
CA ARG A 94 3.71 -3.16 12.74
C ARG A 94 4.46 -4.37 13.27
N LEU A 95 5.33 -4.17 14.26
CA LEU A 95 6.25 -5.20 14.75
C LEU A 95 5.55 -6.42 15.37
N ASP A 96 4.37 -6.26 15.96
CA ASP A 96 3.59 -7.40 16.44
C ASP A 96 3.21 -8.37 15.32
N ASN A 97 2.71 -7.82 14.19
CA ASN A 97 2.37 -8.65 13.02
C ASN A 97 3.64 -9.26 12.41
N VAL A 98 4.70 -8.46 12.25
CA VAL A 98 5.99 -8.92 11.72
C VAL A 98 6.58 -10.05 12.59
N ARG A 99 6.52 -9.91 13.92
CA ARG A 99 6.96 -10.95 14.85
C ARG A 99 6.21 -12.26 14.64
N LEU A 100 4.89 -12.22 14.52
CA LEU A 100 4.07 -13.41 14.31
C LEU A 100 4.36 -14.07 12.95
N LEU A 101 4.59 -13.30 11.90
CA LEU A 101 5.02 -13.82 10.60
C LEU A 101 6.40 -14.47 10.68
N HIS A 102 7.36 -13.81 11.34
CA HIS A 102 8.71 -14.34 11.54
C HIS A 102 8.70 -15.67 12.32
N GLN A 103 7.86 -15.78 13.35
CA GLN A 103 7.69 -17.03 14.12
C GLN A 103 7.16 -18.20 13.29
N ARG A 104 6.56 -17.91 12.12
CA ARG A 104 6.12 -18.91 11.12
C ARG A 104 7.15 -19.15 10.03
N GLY A 105 8.39 -18.70 10.22
CA GLY A 105 9.46 -18.89 9.23
C GLY A 105 9.33 -18.03 7.99
N ILE A 106 8.60 -16.91 8.06
CA ILE A 106 8.43 -15.97 6.95
C ILE A 106 9.41 -14.82 7.13
N SER A 107 10.32 -14.63 6.18
CA SER A 107 11.15 -13.43 6.14
C SER A 107 10.30 -12.24 5.74
N VAL A 108 10.59 -11.06 6.28
CA VAL A 108 9.82 -9.85 6.02
C VAL A 108 10.75 -8.70 5.65
N PHE A 109 10.48 -8.03 4.55
CA PHE A 109 10.98 -6.70 4.27
C PHE A 109 9.82 -5.72 4.43
N ILE A 110 9.87 -4.88 5.45
CA ILE A 110 8.91 -3.82 5.71
C ILE A 110 9.60 -2.47 5.57
N PHE A 111 8.94 -1.47 4.98
CA PHE A 111 9.54 -0.17 4.69
C PHE A 111 8.58 0.97 4.98
N ASP A 112 9.12 2.13 5.27
CA ASP A 112 8.39 3.38 5.38
C ASP A 112 8.32 4.10 4.03
N TYR A 113 7.11 4.47 3.62
CA TYR A 113 6.94 5.38 2.48
C TYR A 113 7.58 6.74 2.78
N ARG A 114 7.88 7.52 1.75
CA ARG A 114 8.40 8.89 1.92
C ARG A 114 7.60 9.70 2.93
N GLY A 115 8.28 10.36 3.85
CA GLY A 115 7.67 11.15 4.92
C GLY A 115 7.18 10.35 6.12
N TYR A 116 7.22 9.01 6.08
CA TYR A 116 6.95 8.12 7.23
C TYR A 116 8.26 7.68 7.88
N GLY A 117 8.23 7.43 9.18
CA GLY A 117 9.34 6.93 9.97
C GLY A 117 10.65 7.67 9.69
N ARG A 118 11.69 6.93 9.26
CA ARG A 118 12.99 7.50 8.89
C ARG A 118 13.11 7.86 7.40
N SER A 119 12.13 7.53 6.57
CA SER A 119 12.16 7.84 5.14
C SER A 119 12.09 9.34 4.88
N HIS A 120 12.91 9.82 3.96
CA HIS A 120 12.96 11.23 3.61
C HIS A 120 11.78 11.64 2.71
N GLY A 121 11.74 12.90 2.35
CA GLY A 121 10.79 13.44 1.39
C GLY A 121 9.42 13.75 2.00
N ARG A 122 8.46 13.98 1.12
CA ARG A 122 7.07 14.25 1.48
C ARG A 122 6.16 13.32 0.70
N ILE A 123 5.19 12.73 1.41
CA ILE A 123 4.24 11.81 0.81
C ILE A 123 3.38 12.48 -0.26
N SER A 124 3.19 11.77 -1.35
CA SER A 124 2.24 12.06 -2.42
C SER A 124 1.78 10.74 -3.04
N GLU A 125 0.65 10.74 -3.72
CA GLU A 125 0.16 9.52 -4.38
C GLU A 125 1.17 8.95 -5.39
N LYS A 126 1.75 9.82 -6.25
CA LYS A 126 2.81 9.39 -7.18
C LYS A 126 4.01 8.80 -6.44
N GLY A 127 4.46 9.49 -5.37
CA GLY A 127 5.58 9.05 -4.57
C GLY A 127 5.31 7.72 -3.85
N PHE A 128 4.11 7.51 -3.38
CA PHE A 128 3.68 6.26 -2.75
C PHE A 128 3.88 5.04 -3.66
N TYR A 129 3.55 5.14 -4.95
CA TYR A 129 3.81 4.08 -5.93
C TYR A 129 5.30 3.90 -6.21
N LEU A 130 6.04 4.99 -6.44
CA LEU A 130 7.49 4.94 -6.69
C LEU A 130 8.27 4.33 -5.52
N ASP A 131 7.85 4.60 -4.28
CA ASP A 131 8.45 4.03 -3.07
C ASP A 131 8.19 2.53 -2.99
N SER A 132 6.99 2.09 -3.35
CA SER A 132 6.61 0.67 -3.36
C SER A 132 7.37 -0.11 -4.43
N GLU A 133 7.57 0.47 -5.61
CA GLU A 133 8.41 -0.10 -6.68
C GLU A 133 9.87 -0.23 -6.24
N ALA A 134 10.42 0.79 -5.57
CA ALA A 134 11.78 0.76 -5.06
C ALA A 134 11.96 -0.31 -3.95
N ALA A 135 10.97 -0.42 -3.06
CA ALA A 135 10.95 -1.45 -2.02
C ALA A 135 10.85 -2.86 -2.61
N TYR A 136 10.07 -3.02 -3.69
CA TYR A 136 10.02 -4.28 -4.42
C TYR A 136 11.40 -4.72 -4.92
N GLN A 137 12.22 -3.81 -5.45
CA GLN A 137 13.57 -4.16 -5.93
C GLN A 137 14.45 -4.70 -4.80
N VAL A 138 14.33 -4.16 -3.58
CA VAL A 138 15.05 -4.68 -2.41
C VAL A 138 14.59 -6.09 -2.06
N ALA A 139 13.28 -6.30 -1.94
CA ALA A 139 12.71 -7.61 -1.60
C ALA A 139 12.98 -8.65 -2.69
N ARG A 140 12.91 -8.26 -3.96
CA ARG A 140 13.20 -9.13 -5.11
C ARG A 140 14.65 -9.61 -5.12
N LYS A 141 15.58 -8.68 -4.93
CA LYS A 141 17.02 -9.00 -4.83
C LYS A 141 17.27 -10.03 -3.73
N TRP A 142 16.74 -9.82 -2.53
CA TRP A 142 16.88 -10.76 -1.43
C TRP A 142 16.27 -12.12 -1.76
N ALA A 143 15.08 -12.14 -2.37
CA ALA A 143 14.41 -13.38 -2.76
C ALA A 143 15.24 -14.17 -3.78
N ASP A 144 15.86 -13.50 -4.76
CA ASP A 144 16.72 -14.16 -5.78
C ASP A 144 17.99 -14.74 -5.15
N GLU A 145 18.65 -14.01 -4.26
CA GLU A 145 19.86 -14.43 -3.55
C GLU A 145 19.60 -15.66 -2.66
N HIS A 146 18.40 -15.75 -2.06
CA HIS A 146 18.03 -16.84 -1.16
C HIS A 146 17.14 -17.90 -1.80
N LYS A 147 16.84 -17.79 -3.10
CA LYS A 147 15.90 -18.67 -3.85
C LYS A 147 14.53 -18.77 -3.20
N ALA A 148 14.10 -17.68 -2.56
CA ALA A 148 12.83 -17.58 -1.89
C ALA A 148 11.72 -17.08 -2.83
N LYS A 149 10.48 -17.44 -2.53
CA LYS A 149 9.30 -16.90 -3.21
C LYS A 149 8.96 -15.53 -2.62
N LEU A 150 8.80 -14.53 -3.48
CA LEU A 150 8.39 -13.19 -3.08
C LEU A 150 6.86 -13.09 -3.11
N VAL A 151 6.28 -12.83 -1.96
CA VAL A 151 4.85 -12.52 -1.80
C VAL A 151 4.71 -11.05 -1.42
N VAL A 152 3.88 -10.33 -2.15
CA VAL A 152 3.58 -8.93 -1.81
C VAL A 152 2.39 -8.94 -0.85
N PHE A 153 2.59 -8.37 0.33
CA PHE A 153 1.56 -8.28 1.38
C PHE A 153 1.18 -6.82 1.57
N GLY A 154 -0.09 -6.50 1.46
CA GLY A 154 -0.60 -5.15 1.63
C GLY A 154 -1.78 -5.05 2.56
N ARG A 155 -1.69 -4.16 3.56
CA ARG A 155 -2.75 -3.94 4.53
C ARG A 155 -3.35 -2.56 4.39
N SER A 156 -4.70 -2.46 4.34
CA SER A 156 -5.43 -1.19 4.24
C SER A 156 -4.92 -0.37 3.04
N LEU A 157 -4.42 0.86 3.26
CA LEU A 157 -3.75 1.67 2.23
C LEU A 157 -2.62 0.91 1.53
N GLY A 158 -1.84 0.12 2.28
CA GLY A 158 -0.77 -0.72 1.71
C GLY A 158 -1.26 -1.77 0.72
N GLY A 159 -2.55 -2.14 0.77
CA GLY A 159 -3.17 -3.00 -0.23
C GLY A 159 -3.23 -2.36 -1.63
N ILE A 160 -3.33 -1.03 -1.70
CA ILE A 160 -3.22 -0.29 -2.96
C ILE A 160 -1.81 -0.40 -3.54
N ALA A 161 -0.77 -0.17 -2.69
CA ALA A 161 0.63 -0.34 -3.07
C ALA A 161 0.93 -1.78 -3.53
N ALA A 162 0.46 -2.76 -2.76
CA ALA A 162 0.65 -4.16 -3.05
C ALA A 162 -0.03 -4.58 -4.37
N THR A 163 -1.23 -4.07 -4.64
CA THR A 163 -1.92 -4.29 -5.92
C THR A 163 -1.12 -3.71 -7.08
N HIS A 164 -0.62 -2.48 -6.94
CA HIS A 164 0.22 -1.83 -7.95
C HIS A 164 1.49 -2.64 -8.25
N VAL A 165 2.20 -3.06 -7.21
CA VAL A 165 3.39 -3.90 -7.37
C VAL A 165 3.04 -5.23 -8.02
N GLY A 166 1.95 -5.90 -7.58
CA GLY A 166 1.51 -7.18 -8.15
C GLY A 166 1.08 -7.09 -9.61
N ALA A 167 0.56 -5.92 -10.05
CA ALA A 167 0.15 -5.69 -11.44
C ALA A 167 1.30 -5.30 -12.36
N THR A 168 2.37 -4.68 -11.82
CA THR A 168 3.46 -4.08 -12.62
C THR A 168 4.79 -4.83 -12.50
N GLN A 169 4.96 -5.67 -11.48
CA GLN A 169 6.20 -6.36 -11.16
C GLN A 169 5.97 -7.87 -11.00
N HIS A 170 7.05 -8.65 -11.14
CA HIS A 170 6.97 -10.11 -10.99
C HIS A 170 7.06 -10.54 -9.52
N CYS A 171 5.99 -11.11 -8.99
CA CYS A 171 5.95 -11.76 -7.68
C CYS A 171 5.35 -13.17 -7.78
N ASN A 172 5.38 -13.93 -6.69
CA ASN A 172 4.84 -15.30 -6.67
C ASN A 172 3.39 -15.33 -6.15
N GLY A 173 2.98 -14.33 -5.38
CA GLY A 173 1.63 -14.23 -4.85
C GLY A 173 1.36 -12.86 -4.26
N LEU A 174 0.09 -12.55 -4.06
CA LEU A 174 -0.39 -11.30 -3.49
C LEU A 174 -1.32 -11.59 -2.31
N ILE A 175 -1.09 -10.94 -1.16
CA ILE A 175 -2.00 -11.00 -0.01
C ILE A 175 -2.52 -9.59 0.28
N LEU A 176 -3.83 -9.44 0.34
CA LEU A 176 -4.51 -8.18 0.56
C LEU A 176 -5.37 -8.26 1.83
N GLU A 177 -5.07 -7.43 2.82
CA GLU A 177 -5.77 -7.43 4.10
C GLU A 177 -6.49 -6.10 4.33
N SER A 178 -7.80 -6.16 4.63
CA SER A 178 -8.61 -5.00 5.02
C SER A 178 -8.44 -3.80 4.08
N THR A 179 -8.38 -4.05 2.77
CA THR A 179 -8.13 -3.04 1.73
C THR A 179 -9.41 -2.67 0.97
N PHE A 180 -9.32 -1.71 0.08
CA PHE A 180 -10.43 -1.10 -0.61
C PHE A 180 -10.15 -0.89 -2.11
N THR A 181 -11.18 -0.54 -2.88
CA THR A 181 -11.11 -0.38 -4.34
C THR A 181 -10.38 0.88 -4.78
N ASN A 182 -10.74 2.05 -4.21
CA ASN A 182 -10.17 3.38 -4.51
C ASN A 182 -10.63 4.42 -3.47
N MET A 183 -10.02 5.62 -3.52
CA MET A 183 -10.38 6.71 -2.59
C MET A 183 -11.81 7.21 -2.76
N GLY A 184 -12.39 7.14 -3.95
CA GLY A 184 -13.78 7.53 -4.17
C GLY A 184 -14.74 6.65 -3.39
N ALA A 185 -14.54 5.33 -3.45
CA ALA A 185 -15.35 4.35 -2.71
C ALA A 185 -15.19 4.51 -1.19
N MET A 186 -13.95 4.76 -0.71
CA MET A 186 -13.70 5.08 0.70
C MET A 186 -14.44 6.35 1.14
N ALA A 187 -14.36 7.42 0.36
CA ALA A 187 -15.07 8.67 0.64
C ALA A 187 -16.60 8.45 0.66
N GLY A 188 -17.14 7.70 -0.31
CA GLY A 188 -18.57 7.37 -0.37
C GLY A 188 -19.07 6.54 0.81
N ALA A 189 -18.22 5.66 1.38
CA ALA A 189 -18.55 4.85 2.54
C ALA A 189 -18.64 5.66 3.85
N HIS A 190 -17.89 6.76 3.96
CA HIS A 190 -17.77 7.52 5.21
C HIS A 190 -18.43 8.90 5.16
N TYR A 191 -18.60 9.50 3.99
CA TYR A 191 -19.11 10.85 3.84
C TYR A 191 -20.28 10.85 2.85
N PRO A 192 -21.44 11.40 3.21
CA PRO A 192 -22.61 11.51 2.32
C PRO A 192 -22.44 12.64 1.30
N LEU A 193 -21.30 12.67 0.61
CA LEU A 193 -20.97 13.67 -0.39
C LEU A 193 -21.04 13.03 -1.80
N PRO A 194 -22.16 13.18 -2.53
CA PRO A 194 -22.42 12.46 -3.79
C PRO A 194 -21.40 12.75 -4.89
N PHE A 195 -20.63 13.84 -4.77
CA PHE A 195 -19.59 14.20 -5.76
C PHE A 195 -18.20 13.68 -5.36
N ALA A 196 -17.94 13.37 -4.08
CA ALA A 196 -16.63 12.95 -3.61
C ALA A 196 -16.20 11.64 -4.27
N GLU A 197 -17.09 10.66 -4.33
CA GLU A 197 -16.84 9.38 -4.99
C GLU A 197 -16.40 9.59 -6.45
N ARG A 198 -17.15 10.39 -7.22
CA ARG A 198 -16.85 10.64 -8.63
C ARG A 198 -15.53 11.38 -8.86
N ILE A 199 -15.20 12.35 -8.00
CA ILE A 199 -13.97 13.15 -8.09
C ILE A 199 -12.75 12.32 -7.71
N LEU A 200 -12.87 11.46 -6.68
CA LEU A 200 -11.76 10.72 -6.10
C LEU A 200 -11.58 9.29 -6.64
N LYS A 201 -12.46 8.80 -7.50
CA LYS A 201 -12.45 7.42 -8.01
C LYS A 201 -11.17 7.00 -8.72
N HIS A 202 -10.41 7.96 -9.24
CA HIS A 202 -9.14 7.70 -9.93
C HIS A 202 -7.92 7.81 -9.00
N ARG A 203 -8.14 8.15 -7.71
CA ARG A 203 -7.09 8.28 -6.72
C ARG A 203 -6.93 6.96 -5.96
N LEU A 204 -5.68 6.54 -5.75
CA LEU A 204 -5.35 5.28 -5.06
C LEU A 204 -6.23 4.14 -5.57
N ASN A 205 -6.11 3.85 -6.88
CA ASN A 205 -7.11 3.09 -7.63
C ASN A 205 -6.69 1.63 -7.84
N ALA A 206 -6.77 0.80 -6.79
CA ALA A 206 -6.48 -0.64 -6.88
C ALA A 206 -7.41 -1.38 -7.85
N VAL A 207 -8.71 -1.00 -7.91
CA VAL A 207 -9.65 -1.69 -8.81
C VAL A 207 -9.30 -1.51 -10.29
N GLY A 208 -8.62 -0.42 -10.64
CA GLY A 208 -8.14 -0.20 -12.01
C GLY A 208 -6.90 -1.04 -12.37
N GLU A 209 -6.23 -1.62 -11.37
CA GLU A 209 -4.97 -2.35 -11.56
C GLU A 209 -5.08 -3.84 -11.24
N ILE A 210 -6.01 -4.27 -10.35
CA ILE A 210 -6.11 -5.66 -9.87
C ILE A 210 -6.32 -6.66 -10.99
N GLY A 211 -6.99 -6.28 -12.08
CA GLY A 211 -7.14 -7.12 -13.28
C GLY A 211 -5.83 -7.45 -14.00
N GLY A 212 -4.76 -6.68 -13.75
CA GLY A 212 -3.40 -6.94 -14.24
C GLY A 212 -2.58 -7.88 -13.34
N VAL A 213 -3.10 -8.29 -12.19
CA VAL A 213 -2.44 -9.26 -11.30
C VAL A 213 -2.72 -10.68 -11.81
N HIS A 214 -1.67 -11.38 -12.22
CA HIS A 214 -1.77 -12.74 -12.84
C HIS A 214 -1.19 -13.85 -11.93
N VAL A 215 -1.00 -13.55 -10.65
CA VAL A 215 -0.55 -14.50 -9.62
C VAL A 215 -1.69 -14.83 -8.68
N PRO A 216 -1.61 -15.92 -7.87
CA PRO A 216 -2.59 -16.20 -6.84
C PRO A 216 -2.78 -15.02 -5.88
N VAL A 217 -4.05 -14.73 -5.53
CA VAL A 217 -4.40 -13.62 -4.63
C VAL A 217 -5.21 -14.15 -3.43
N LEU A 218 -4.75 -13.83 -2.23
CA LEU A 218 -5.45 -14.13 -0.99
C LEU A 218 -5.94 -12.84 -0.33
N PHE A 219 -7.22 -12.77 -0.03
CA PHE A 219 -7.83 -11.64 0.67
C PHE A 219 -8.20 -12.04 2.09
N PHE A 220 -7.86 -11.19 3.06
CA PHE A 220 -8.38 -11.24 4.43
C PHE A 220 -9.19 -10.00 4.74
N HIS A 221 -10.32 -10.16 5.41
CA HIS A 221 -11.13 -9.02 5.86
C HIS A 221 -11.95 -9.36 7.09
N GLY A 222 -11.93 -8.49 8.08
CA GLY A 222 -12.79 -8.58 9.24
C GLY A 222 -14.23 -8.16 8.90
N ASP A 223 -15.24 -8.89 9.35
CA ASP A 223 -16.64 -8.53 9.08
C ASP A 223 -17.15 -7.39 9.97
N ASN A 224 -16.40 -7.04 11.02
CA ASN A 224 -16.68 -5.90 11.90
C ASN A 224 -15.74 -4.71 11.65
N ASP A 225 -15.07 -4.66 10.49
CA ASP A 225 -14.20 -3.54 10.11
C ASP A 225 -15.02 -2.25 9.89
N LYS A 226 -14.81 -1.26 10.77
CA LYS A 226 -15.49 0.04 10.73
C LYS A 226 -14.69 1.12 10.00
N ILE A 227 -13.43 0.82 9.65
CA ILE A 227 -12.56 1.74 8.91
C ILE A 227 -12.65 1.47 7.41
N VAL A 228 -12.53 0.21 7.00
CA VAL A 228 -12.74 -0.23 5.62
C VAL A 228 -13.89 -1.23 5.60
N PRO A 229 -15.11 -0.84 5.23
CA PRO A 229 -16.22 -1.78 5.14
C PRO A 229 -15.87 -2.98 4.26
N ILE A 230 -16.17 -4.20 4.72
CA ILE A 230 -15.88 -5.45 4.01
C ILE A 230 -16.42 -5.47 2.58
N SER A 231 -17.47 -4.70 2.30
CA SER A 231 -18.02 -4.55 0.94
C SER A 231 -17.00 -4.00 -0.05
N LEU A 232 -16.07 -3.14 0.39
CA LEU A 232 -15.02 -2.58 -0.47
C LEU A 232 -13.94 -3.62 -0.79
N GLY A 233 -13.58 -4.46 0.19
CA GLY A 233 -12.68 -5.60 -0.03
C GLY A 233 -13.30 -6.64 -0.97
N ARG A 234 -14.60 -6.95 -0.80
CA ARG A 234 -15.34 -7.83 -1.71
C ARG A 234 -15.41 -7.28 -3.13
N ALA A 235 -15.69 -5.99 -3.28
CA ALA A 235 -15.72 -5.36 -4.60
C ALA A 235 -14.36 -5.44 -5.31
N LEU A 236 -13.24 -5.31 -4.58
CA LEU A 236 -11.90 -5.51 -5.16
C LEU A 236 -11.65 -6.98 -5.50
N TYR A 237 -12.10 -7.91 -4.65
CA TYR A 237 -12.00 -9.35 -4.90
C TYR A 237 -12.72 -9.76 -6.17
N GLU A 238 -13.93 -9.25 -6.44
CA GLU A 238 -14.68 -9.62 -7.65
C GLU A 238 -13.90 -9.29 -8.93
N GLU A 239 -13.17 -8.18 -8.97
CA GLU A 239 -12.38 -7.74 -10.13
C GLU A 239 -11.01 -8.44 -10.25
N ALA A 240 -10.55 -9.13 -9.20
CA ALA A 240 -9.30 -9.89 -9.25
C ALA A 240 -9.44 -11.14 -10.13
N GLN A 241 -8.34 -11.54 -10.78
CA GLN A 241 -8.31 -12.77 -11.57
C GLN A 241 -8.10 -14.02 -10.72
N ASN A 242 -8.48 -15.18 -11.24
CA ASN A 242 -8.19 -16.48 -10.61
C ASN A 242 -6.72 -16.88 -10.82
N PRO A 243 -6.10 -17.61 -9.88
CA PRO A 243 -6.72 -18.14 -8.65
C PRO A 243 -6.80 -17.07 -7.54
N LYS A 244 -7.97 -16.93 -6.92
CA LYS A 244 -8.21 -16.01 -5.82
C LYS A 244 -9.04 -16.64 -4.70
N GLU A 245 -8.80 -16.23 -3.45
CA GLU A 245 -9.54 -16.66 -2.28
C GLU A 245 -9.88 -15.47 -1.40
N PHE A 246 -11.09 -15.43 -0.80
CA PHE A 246 -11.50 -14.39 0.14
C PHE A 246 -11.85 -15.03 1.49
N VAL A 247 -11.08 -14.68 2.51
CA VAL A 247 -11.24 -15.18 3.88
C VAL A 247 -11.88 -14.08 4.72
N VAL A 248 -13.09 -14.33 5.18
CA VAL A 248 -13.77 -13.48 6.17
C VAL A 248 -13.30 -13.90 7.56
N ILE A 249 -12.94 -12.92 8.41
CA ILE A 249 -12.57 -13.17 9.79
C ILE A 249 -13.70 -12.67 10.69
N PRO A 250 -14.53 -13.59 11.23
CA PRO A 250 -15.69 -13.21 12.03
C PRO A 250 -15.30 -12.46 13.30
N GLY A 251 -15.97 -11.32 13.54
CA GLY A 251 -15.75 -10.46 14.71
C GLY A 251 -14.54 -9.55 14.64
N ALA A 252 -13.64 -9.74 13.67
CA ALA A 252 -12.45 -8.90 13.53
C ALA A 252 -12.79 -7.50 13.01
N GLY A 253 -12.09 -6.51 13.55
CA GLY A 253 -12.05 -5.15 13.08
C GLY A 253 -10.96 -4.91 12.03
N HIS A 254 -10.52 -3.64 11.93
CA HIS A 254 -9.53 -3.23 10.93
C HIS A 254 -8.09 -3.64 11.28
N ASN A 255 -7.77 -3.71 12.58
CA ASN A 255 -6.38 -3.80 13.04
C ASN A 255 -6.04 -5.11 13.76
N ASP A 256 -6.99 -6.02 13.90
CA ASP A 256 -6.87 -7.20 14.78
C ASP A 256 -7.18 -8.53 14.09
N THR A 257 -7.25 -8.55 12.76
CA THR A 257 -7.54 -9.74 11.94
C THR A 257 -6.68 -10.94 12.33
N PHE A 258 -5.36 -10.75 12.42
CA PHE A 258 -4.40 -11.79 12.77
C PHE A 258 -4.44 -12.20 14.25
N TYR A 259 -4.95 -11.34 15.15
CA TYR A 259 -5.19 -11.67 16.55
C TYR A 259 -6.48 -12.45 16.73
N VAL A 260 -7.57 -11.98 16.12
CA VAL A 260 -8.91 -12.59 16.24
C VAL A 260 -8.93 -13.98 15.62
N ALA A 261 -8.38 -14.14 14.41
CA ALA A 261 -8.31 -15.44 13.74
C ALA A 261 -7.18 -16.33 14.29
N GLY A 262 -6.16 -15.75 14.96
CA GLY A 262 -5.10 -16.48 15.59
C GLY A 262 -4.42 -17.50 14.67
N LYS A 263 -4.40 -18.77 15.06
CA LYS A 263 -3.78 -19.84 14.28
C LYS A 263 -4.34 -19.95 12.86
N ASP A 264 -5.64 -19.84 12.69
CA ASP A 264 -6.32 -20.03 11.40
C ASP A 264 -5.87 -19.01 10.34
N TYR A 265 -5.53 -17.79 10.75
CA TYR A 265 -4.95 -16.77 9.87
C TYR A 265 -3.64 -17.24 9.23
N PHE A 266 -2.74 -17.77 10.06
CA PHE A 266 -1.42 -18.22 9.60
C PHE A 266 -1.50 -19.55 8.84
N ASP A 267 -2.38 -20.46 9.24
CA ASP A 267 -2.64 -21.70 8.50
C ASP A 267 -3.13 -21.39 7.07
N LYS A 268 -3.97 -20.36 6.91
CA LYS A 268 -4.39 -19.90 5.58
C LYS A 268 -3.25 -19.33 4.74
N ILE A 269 -2.30 -18.64 5.35
CA ILE A 269 -1.09 -18.18 4.67
C ILE A 269 -0.21 -19.37 4.25
N GLU A 270 -0.05 -20.37 5.11
CA GLU A 270 0.70 -21.59 4.80
C GLU A 270 0.04 -22.39 3.67
N ASP A 271 -1.30 -22.55 3.69
CA ASP A 271 -2.07 -23.16 2.60
C ASP A 271 -1.89 -22.38 1.28
N PHE A 272 -1.88 -21.06 1.36
CA PHE A 272 -1.62 -20.20 0.20
C PHE A 272 -0.23 -20.44 -0.37
N PHE A 273 0.81 -20.58 0.44
CA PHE A 273 2.17 -20.88 -0.01
C PHE A 273 2.29 -22.19 -0.75
N SER A 274 1.49 -23.19 -0.39
CA SER A 274 1.49 -24.49 -1.08
C SER A 274 1.03 -24.41 -2.55
N ARG A 275 0.38 -23.31 -2.91
CA ARG A 275 -0.16 -23.04 -4.26
C ARG A 275 0.72 -22.12 -5.11
N LEU A 276 1.84 -21.61 -4.59
CA LEU A 276 2.74 -20.67 -5.28
C LEU A 276 3.78 -21.37 -6.16
#